data_5fdb524205a738242649b7b4c9a12a22
#
_entry.id   5fdb524205a738242649b7b4c9a12a22
#
_cell.length_a   1.000
_cell.length_b   1.000
_cell.length_c   1.000
_cell.angle_alpha   90.00
_cell.angle_beta   90.00
_cell.angle_gamma   90.00
#
_symmetry.space_group_name_H-M   'P 1'
#
loop_
_entity.id
_entity.type
_entity.pdbx_description
1 polymer ?
#
loop_
_entity_poly.entity_id
_entity_poly.type
_entity_poly.pdbx_seq_one_letter_code
_entity_poly.pdbx_strand_id
1 'polypeptide(L)'
;MSDYKRTSRICSFWQIQPILQIALQQEATEHSCGQIPADILISIETVSQRKQGNIFTRMKNKVIGLPAPGAFQHCVAVVTPGWLIWAFTHWDNDHEATALSVRLDEAEISDYNFNHLVEEHGLNILGFSSGATERSLKFLGLEPGTDSEQFKQLLQQATEAARA
;
A
#
# COMPACT_ATOMS: atom_id res chain seq x y z
N MET A 1 -3.89 16.15 13.05
CA MET A 1 -4.38 14.83 13.56
C MET A 1 -4.85 14.02 12.36
N SER A 2 -4.33 12.82 12.18
CA SER A 2 -4.72 11.95 11.08
C SER A 2 -6.18 11.53 11.20
N ASP A 3 -6.91 11.51 10.08
CA ASP A 3 -8.28 11.02 10.00
C ASP A 3 -8.36 9.49 10.03
N TYR A 4 -7.22 8.83 9.99
CA TYR A 4 -7.09 7.38 9.97
C TYR A 4 -6.27 6.87 11.15
N LYS A 5 -6.69 5.72 11.67
CA LYS A 5 -5.88 4.90 12.54
C LYS A 5 -5.29 3.76 11.69
N ARG A 6 -3.98 3.63 11.68
CA ARG A 6 -3.28 2.57 10.95
C ARG A 6 -2.52 1.67 11.90
N THR A 7 -2.44 0.41 11.54
CA THR A 7 -1.60 -0.60 12.17
C THR A 7 -0.84 -1.33 11.08
N SER A 8 0.48 -1.30 11.13
CA SER A 8 1.34 -1.95 10.15
C SER A 8 2.18 -3.04 10.82
N ARG A 9 2.28 -4.19 10.16
CA ARG A 9 3.12 -5.30 10.63
C ARG A 9 3.77 -6.03 9.46
N ILE A 10 5.01 -6.44 9.64
CA ILE A 10 5.65 -7.41 8.74
C ILE A 10 4.93 -8.75 8.92
N CYS A 11 4.62 -9.39 7.83
CA CYS A 11 3.90 -10.67 7.81
C CYS A 11 4.49 -11.60 6.75
N SER A 12 4.24 -12.90 6.90
CA SER A 12 4.47 -13.85 5.81
C SER A 12 3.29 -13.84 4.85
N PHE A 13 3.51 -14.27 3.60
CA PHE A 13 2.45 -14.37 2.60
C PHE A 13 1.23 -15.18 3.10
N TRP A 14 1.47 -16.25 3.84
CA TRP A 14 0.42 -17.13 4.33
C TRP A 14 -0.41 -16.56 5.49
N GLN A 15 0.04 -15.47 6.09
CA GLN A 15 -0.71 -14.71 7.10
C GLN A 15 -1.65 -13.66 6.49
N ILE A 16 -1.53 -13.39 5.21
CA ILE A 16 -2.33 -12.42 4.47
C ILE A 16 -3.72 -13.01 4.20
N GLN A 17 -4.74 -12.17 4.18
CA GLN A 17 -6.10 -12.59 3.80
C GLN A 17 -6.12 -13.23 2.41
N PRO A 18 -6.86 -14.33 2.20
CA PRO A 18 -6.88 -15.03 0.91
C PRO A 18 -7.21 -14.15 -0.29
N ILE A 19 -8.13 -13.21 -0.16
CA ILE A 19 -8.49 -12.30 -1.24
C ILE A 19 -7.32 -11.42 -1.68
N LEU A 20 -6.50 -10.97 -0.74
CA LEU A 20 -5.29 -10.19 -1.03
C LEU A 20 -4.18 -11.07 -1.61
N GLN A 21 -4.05 -12.32 -1.14
CA GLN A 21 -3.12 -13.28 -1.73
C GLN A 21 -3.44 -13.52 -3.21
N ILE A 22 -4.71 -13.74 -3.53
CA ILE A 22 -5.17 -13.94 -4.91
C ILE A 22 -4.89 -12.71 -5.76
N ALA A 23 -5.21 -11.52 -5.27
CA ALA A 23 -4.98 -10.27 -5.99
C ALA A 23 -3.48 -10.04 -6.27
N LEU A 24 -2.60 -10.30 -5.30
CA LEU A 24 -1.15 -10.21 -5.48
C LEU A 24 -0.64 -11.20 -6.53
N GLN A 25 -1.10 -12.45 -6.47
CA GLN A 25 -0.69 -13.48 -7.42
C GLN A 25 -1.17 -13.19 -8.84
N GLN A 26 -2.38 -12.70 -8.99
CA GLN A 26 -2.92 -12.28 -10.29
C GLN A 26 -2.10 -11.13 -10.88
N GLU A 27 -1.88 -10.08 -10.11
CA GLU A 27 -1.08 -8.93 -10.55
C GLU A 27 0.33 -9.35 -10.98
N ALA A 28 1.00 -10.17 -10.17
CA ALA A 28 2.33 -10.66 -10.47
C ALA A 28 2.38 -11.51 -11.74
N THR A 29 1.36 -12.34 -11.97
CA THR A 29 1.27 -13.22 -13.14
C THR A 29 0.96 -12.42 -14.40
N GLU A 30 -0.04 -11.55 -14.34
CA GLU A 30 -0.49 -10.75 -15.50
C GLU A 30 0.60 -9.79 -16.00
N HIS A 31 1.43 -9.29 -15.09
CA HIS A 31 2.45 -8.28 -15.40
C HIS A 31 3.89 -8.77 -15.26
N SER A 32 4.10 -10.07 -15.06
CA SER A 32 5.43 -10.68 -14.94
C SER A 32 6.32 -10.04 -13.86
N CYS A 33 5.73 -9.75 -12.70
CA CYS A 33 6.40 -9.07 -11.60
C CYS A 33 7.17 -10.02 -10.66
N GLY A 34 7.38 -11.26 -11.04
CA GLY A 34 7.98 -12.30 -10.23
C GLY A 34 7.00 -13.38 -9.83
N GLN A 35 7.48 -14.38 -9.11
CA GLN A 35 6.66 -15.48 -8.60
C GLN A 35 6.27 -15.20 -7.15
N ILE A 36 4.98 -15.19 -6.87
CA ILE A 36 4.45 -15.00 -5.54
C ILE A 36 3.95 -16.35 -5.00
N PRO A 37 4.39 -16.81 -3.81
CA PRO A 37 5.23 -16.09 -2.84
C PRO A 37 6.74 -16.27 -2.97
N ALA A 38 7.24 -17.08 -3.90
CA ALA A 38 8.63 -17.51 -3.94
C ALA A 38 9.67 -16.35 -3.99
N ASP A 39 9.35 -15.28 -4.73
CA ASP A 39 10.25 -14.15 -4.93
C ASP A 39 10.06 -13.01 -3.93
N ILE A 40 9.19 -13.17 -2.93
CA ILE A 40 8.95 -12.11 -1.92
C ILE A 40 10.20 -11.93 -1.05
N LEU A 41 10.74 -10.71 -1.05
CA LEU A 41 11.83 -10.29 -0.17
C LEU A 41 11.31 -9.85 1.19
N ILE A 42 10.21 -9.12 1.20
CA ILE A 42 9.51 -8.67 2.41
C ILE A 42 8.05 -8.37 2.07
N SER A 43 7.18 -8.54 3.05
CA SER A 43 5.79 -8.11 2.98
C SER A 43 5.35 -7.41 4.26
N ILE A 44 4.52 -6.39 4.10
CA ILE A 44 3.94 -5.62 5.19
C ILE A 44 2.42 -5.49 4.98
N GLU A 45 1.68 -5.77 6.03
CA GLU A 45 0.24 -5.57 6.05
C GLU A 45 -0.08 -4.29 6.82
N THR A 46 -0.96 -3.47 6.28
CA THR A 46 -1.48 -2.29 6.95
C THR A 46 -2.99 -2.33 6.98
N VAL A 47 -3.54 -2.22 8.16
CA VAL A 47 -4.98 -2.04 8.36
C VAL A 47 -5.22 -0.57 8.67
N SER A 48 -6.01 0.07 7.84
CA SER A 48 -6.44 1.45 8.01
C SER A 48 -7.90 1.49 8.43
N GLN A 49 -8.19 2.22 9.50
CA GLN A 49 -9.55 2.46 9.96
C GLN A 49 -9.80 3.96 9.94
N ARG A 50 -10.89 4.38 9.30
CA ARG A 50 -11.30 5.75 9.38
C ARG A 50 -11.86 6.06 10.76
N LYS A 51 -11.38 7.12 11.39
CA LYS A 51 -11.86 7.55 12.71
C LYS A 51 -13.32 7.96 12.63
N GLN A 52 -14.06 7.69 13.70
CA GLN A 52 -15.43 8.11 13.81
C GLN A 52 -15.51 9.62 13.99
N GLY A 53 -16.34 10.28 13.17
CA GLY A 53 -16.66 11.68 13.29
C GLY A 53 -18.08 11.89 13.87
N ASN A 54 -18.46 13.15 14.09
CA ASN A 54 -19.83 13.51 14.44
C ASN A 54 -20.79 13.35 13.24
N ILE A 55 -22.09 13.54 13.46
CA ILE A 55 -23.13 13.40 12.41
C ILE A 55 -22.86 14.33 11.22
N PHE A 56 -22.41 15.55 11.48
CA PHE A 56 -22.09 16.52 10.41
C PHE A 56 -20.91 16.06 9.55
N THR A 57 -19.88 15.49 10.18
CA THR A 57 -18.75 14.89 9.46
C THR A 57 -19.20 13.72 8.59
N ARG A 58 -20.13 12.88 9.09
CA ARG A 58 -20.68 11.76 8.32
C ARG A 58 -21.42 12.23 7.06
N MET A 59 -22.26 13.25 7.18
CA MET A 59 -23.00 13.80 6.06
C MET A 59 -22.08 14.45 5.04
N LYS A 60 -21.11 15.24 5.48
CA LYS A 60 -20.11 15.87 4.62
C LYS A 60 -19.30 14.81 3.84
N ASN A 61 -18.86 13.76 4.52
CA ASN A 61 -18.06 12.71 3.91
C ASN A 61 -18.82 11.95 2.83
N LYS A 62 -20.11 11.69 3.04
CA LYS A 62 -20.96 11.06 2.04
C LYS A 62 -21.08 11.90 0.77
N VAL A 63 -21.19 13.21 0.91
CA VAL A 63 -21.32 14.15 -0.22
C VAL A 63 -20.02 14.22 -1.03
N ILE A 64 -18.85 14.17 -0.38
CA ILE A 64 -17.53 14.26 -1.05
C ILE A 64 -16.93 12.90 -1.40
N GLY A 65 -17.67 11.80 -1.22
CA GLY A 65 -17.24 10.46 -1.60
C GLY A 65 -16.13 9.86 -0.72
N LEU A 66 -15.93 10.36 0.49
CA LEU A 66 -14.97 9.79 1.44
C LEU A 66 -15.52 8.52 2.10
N PRO A 67 -14.66 7.60 2.54
CA PRO A 67 -15.08 6.40 3.27
C PRO A 67 -15.93 6.76 4.49
N ALA A 68 -16.90 5.91 4.81
CA ALA A 68 -17.73 6.08 5.99
C ALA A 68 -16.88 6.04 7.28
N PRO A 69 -17.25 6.82 8.34
CA PRO A 69 -16.60 6.70 9.64
C PRO A 69 -16.62 5.27 10.15
N GLY A 70 -15.48 4.78 10.63
CA GLY A 70 -15.32 3.39 11.08
C GLY A 70 -15.04 2.38 9.99
N ALA A 71 -15.08 2.76 8.71
CA ALA A 71 -14.72 1.87 7.60
C ALA A 71 -13.26 1.40 7.68
N PHE A 72 -13.02 0.17 7.29
CA PHE A 72 -11.69 -0.46 7.26
C PHE A 72 -11.20 -0.66 5.84
N GLN A 73 -9.90 -0.57 5.66
CA GLN A 73 -9.21 -1.03 4.47
C GLN A 73 -8.00 -1.87 4.89
N HIS A 74 -7.91 -3.05 4.30
CA HIS A 74 -6.73 -3.90 4.44
C HIS A 74 -5.85 -3.70 3.21
N CYS A 75 -4.57 -3.47 3.43
CA CYS A 75 -3.57 -3.32 2.38
C CYS A 75 -2.38 -4.22 2.69
N VAL A 76 -1.83 -4.87 1.70
CA VAL A 76 -0.58 -5.59 1.80
C VAL A 76 0.35 -5.15 0.68
N ALA A 77 1.58 -4.83 1.02
CA ALA A 77 2.63 -4.50 0.07
C ALA A 77 3.73 -5.55 0.14
N VAL A 78 4.16 -6.02 -1.01
CA VAL A 78 5.25 -6.99 -1.15
C VAL A 78 6.33 -6.44 -2.07
N VAL A 79 7.58 -6.70 -1.71
CA VAL A 79 8.74 -6.35 -2.51
C VAL A 79 9.30 -7.63 -3.12
N THR A 80 9.47 -7.63 -4.42
CA THR A 80 10.18 -8.68 -5.17
C THR A 80 11.38 -8.06 -5.87
N PRO A 81 12.33 -8.85 -6.39
CA PRO A 81 13.39 -8.29 -7.23
C PRO A 81 12.80 -7.49 -8.40
N GLY A 82 13.03 -6.19 -8.40
CA GLY A 82 12.60 -5.27 -9.46
C GLY A 82 11.18 -4.71 -9.34
N TRP A 83 10.37 -5.15 -8.37
CA TRP A 83 8.98 -4.71 -8.26
C TRP A 83 8.52 -4.44 -6.83
N LEU A 84 7.65 -3.44 -6.69
CA LEU A 84 6.78 -3.24 -5.54
C LEU A 84 5.36 -3.54 -6.00
N ILE A 85 4.71 -4.47 -5.33
CA ILE A 85 3.35 -4.90 -5.63
C ILE A 85 2.53 -4.71 -4.37
N TRP A 86 1.33 -4.12 -4.49
CA TRP A 86 0.42 -4.08 -3.36
C TRP A 86 -1.02 -4.34 -3.77
N ALA A 87 -1.75 -4.94 -2.85
CA ALA A 87 -3.16 -5.21 -2.96
C ALA A 87 -3.91 -4.60 -1.79
N PHE A 88 -5.10 -4.14 -2.02
CA PHE A 88 -5.94 -3.55 -0.98
C PHE A 88 -7.41 -3.87 -1.21
N THR A 89 -8.14 -4.01 -0.12
CA THR A 89 -9.59 -4.15 -0.14
C THR A 89 -10.25 -2.80 -0.36
N HIS A 90 -11.49 -2.80 -0.81
CA HIS A 90 -12.28 -1.58 -0.89
C HIS A 90 -12.80 -1.19 0.51
N TRP A 91 -12.93 0.09 0.77
CA TRP A 91 -13.29 0.61 2.10
C TRP A 91 -14.61 0.06 2.66
N ASP A 92 -15.58 -0.15 1.80
CA ASP A 92 -16.92 -0.62 2.18
C ASP A 92 -17.20 -2.06 1.72
N ASN A 93 -16.20 -2.73 1.16
CA ASN A 93 -16.33 -4.10 0.65
C ASN A 93 -15.02 -4.85 0.75
N ASP A 94 -14.86 -5.63 1.82
CA ASP A 94 -13.70 -6.49 2.06
C ASP A 94 -13.69 -7.79 1.24
N HIS A 95 -14.72 -8.00 0.41
CA HIS A 95 -14.81 -9.12 -0.53
C HIS A 95 -14.22 -8.81 -1.91
N GLU A 96 -13.85 -7.56 -2.15
CA GLU A 96 -13.20 -7.11 -3.38
C GLU A 96 -11.83 -6.53 -3.07
N ALA A 97 -10.85 -6.90 -3.88
CA ALA A 97 -9.49 -6.39 -3.78
C ALA A 97 -8.99 -5.91 -5.14
N THR A 98 -8.19 -4.86 -5.09
CA THR A 98 -7.47 -4.32 -6.25
C THR A 98 -5.99 -4.46 -5.98
N ALA A 99 -5.21 -4.84 -6.99
CA ALA A 99 -3.77 -4.87 -6.91
C ALA A 99 -3.15 -3.96 -7.96
N LEU A 100 -1.95 -3.48 -7.66
CA LEU A 100 -1.14 -2.70 -8.60
C LEU A 100 0.34 -2.94 -8.33
N SER A 101 1.16 -2.68 -9.33
CA SER A 101 2.60 -2.89 -9.28
C SER A 101 3.35 -1.70 -9.87
N VAL A 102 4.56 -1.47 -9.36
CA VAL A 102 5.46 -0.43 -9.81
C VAL A 102 6.85 -1.02 -9.99
N ARG A 103 7.49 -0.71 -11.13
CA ARG A 103 8.88 -1.06 -11.39
C ARG A 103 9.81 -0.23 -10.49
N LEU A 104 10.74 -0.91 -9.83
CA LEU A 104 11.66 -0.28 -8.90
C LEU A 104 12.85 0.41 -9.58
N ASP A 105 13.25 -0.03 -10.77
CA ASP A 105 14.40 0.55 -11.50
C ASP A 105 14.22 2.03 -11.83
N GLU A 106 12.99 2.48 -12.01
CA GLU A 106 12.64 3.86 -12.34
C GLU A 106 11.74 4.53 -11.29
N ALA A 107 11.57 3.91 -10.13
CA ALA A 107 10.75 4.48 -9.06
C ALA A 107 11.52 5.48 -8.20
N GLU A 108 10.85 6.54 -7.81
CA GLU A 108 11.30 7.48 -6.78
C GLU A 108 10.43 7.29 -5.55
N ILE A 109 11.06 6.92 -4.44
CA ILE A 109 10.39 6.62 -3.20
C ILE A 109 10.87 7.60 -2.14
N SER A 110 9.93 8.28 -1.49
CA SER A 110 10.20 9.25 -0.45
C SER A 110 9.20 9.12 0.69
N ASP A 111 9.61 9.55 1.89
CA ASP A 111 8.69 9.67 3.00
C ASP A 111 7.60 10.69 2.67
N TYR A 112 6.38 10.33 3.04
CA TYR A 112 5.27 11.26 2.96
C TYR A 112 5.35 12.26 4.10
N ASN A 113 5.74 13.45 3.78
CA ASN A 113 5.75 14.62 4.66
C ASN A 113 4.70 15.61 4.16
N PHE A 114 3.44 15.31 4.37
CA PHE A 114 2.43 16.29 4.03
C PHE A 114 2.17 17.24 5.19
N ASN A 115 2.49 18.47 4.91
CA ASN A 115 2.32 19.67 5.70
C ASN A 115 1.07 19.74 6.59
N HIS A 116 1.30 20.05 7.85
CA HIS A 116 0.53 20.95 8.73
C HIS A 116 -0.99 20.78 8.87
N LEU A 117 -1.69 20.13 7.95
CA LEU A 117 -3.15 19.98 7.99
C LEU A 117 -3.63 18.55 8.26
N VAL A 118 -2.83 17.53 7.88
CA VAL A 118 -3.18 16.13 8.10
C VAL A 118 -1.89 15.35 8.42
N GLU A 119 -1.79 14.78 9.61
CA GLU A 119 -0.70 13.86 9.96
C GLU A 119 -0.93 12.52 9.30
N GLU A 120 -0.41 12.34 8.11
CA GLU A 120 -0.35 11.07 7.42
C GLU A 120 1.08 10.55 7.42
N HIS A 121 1.22 9.24 7.59
CA HIS A 121 2.51 8.56 7.54
C HIS A 121 2.50 7.51 6.44
N GLY A 122 3.59 7.40 5.74
CA GLY A 122 3.73 6.43 4.66
C GLY A 122 4.79 6.83 3.65
N LEU A 123 4.63 6.31 2.45
CA LEU A 123 5.55 6.54 1.35
C LEU A 123 4.82 7.15 0.14
N ASN A 124 5.47 8.12 -0.47
CA ASN A 124 5.16 8.53 -1.83
C ASN A 124 5.99 7.70 -2.81
N ILE A 125 5.33 7.16 -3.79
CA ILE A 125 5.95 6.32 -4.82
C ILE A 125 5.59 6.92 -6.17
N LEU A 126 6.57 7.52 -6.82
CA LEU A 126 6.45 8.04 -8.17
C LEU A 126 7.11 7.04 -9.13
N GLY A 127 6.35 6.43 -10.01
CA GLY A 127 6.88 5.43 -10.91
C GLY A 127 5.88 4.95 -11.95
N PHE A 128 6.35 4.03 -12.78
CA PHE A 128 5.55 3.39 -13.82
C PHE A 128 4.83 2.17 -13.25
N SER A 129 3.51 2.18 -13.32
CA SER A 129 2.73 0.96 -13.15
C SER A 129 3.01 0.01 -14.31
N SER A 130 2.78 -1.28 -14.12
CA SER A 130 2.94 -2.25 -15.19
C SER A 130 2.10 -1.86 -16.41
N GLY A 131 2.74 -1.86 -17.59
CA GLY A 131 2.10 -1.48 -18.85
C GLY A 131 1.82 0.01 -19.03
N ALA A 132 2.14 0.85 -18.06
CA ALA A 132 1.95 2.29 -18.17
C ALA A 132 3.09 2.96 -18.95
N THR A 133 2.75 3.99 -19.71
CA THR A 133 3.69 4.82 -20.46
C THR A 133 4.04 6.12 -19.75
N GLU A 134 3.32 6.44 -18.68
CA GLU A 134 3.51 7.63 -17.86
C GLU A 134 3.71 7.26 -16.39
N ARG A 135 4.52 8.06 -15.70
CA ARG A 135 4.72 7.94 -14.26
C ARG A 135 3.49 8.47 -13.53
N SER A 136 3.13 7.83 -12.45
CA SER A 136 2.07 8.29 -11.56
C SER A 136 2.53 8.26 -10.11
N LEU A 137 2.01 9.20 -9.34
CA LEU A 137 2.25 9.28 -7.90
C LEU A 137 1.25 8.40 -7.16
N LYS A 138 1.76 7.55 -6.28
CA LYS A 138 0.97 6.68 -5.43
C LYS A 138 1.37 6.87 -3.98
N PHE A 139 0.43 6.64 -3.10
CA PHE A 139 0.64 6.71 -1.65
C PHE A 139 0.44 5.35 -1.02
N LEU A 140 1.42 4.92 -0.23
CA LEU A 140 1.33 3.73 0.61
C LEU A 140 1.31 4.16 2.08
N GLY A 141 0.16 4.07 2.73
CA GLY A 141 0.01 4.39 4.15
C GLY A 141 0.69 3.35 5.03
N LEU A 142 1.51 3.80 5.97
CA LEU A 142 2.20 2.96 6.94
C LEU A 142 2.10 3.58 8.33
N GLU A 143 1.96 2.75 9.35
CA GLU A 143 2.10 3.18 10.74
C GLU A 143 3.57 3.44 11.05
N PRO A 144 3.94 4.56 11.70
CA PRO A 144 5.30 4.75 12.18
C PRO A 144 5.71 3.65 13.18
N GLY A 145 6.86 3.04 12.98
CA GLY A 145 7.36 2.00 13.87
C GLY A 145 8.43 1.13 13.24
N THR A 146 8.91 0.15 14.00
CA THR A 146 10.02 -0.71 13.62
C THR A 146 9.74 -1.51 12.34
N ASP A 147 8.55 -2.07 12.20
CA ASP A 147 8.19 -2.88 11.05
C ASP A 147 8.14 -2.04 9.77
N SER A 148 7.58 -0.85 9.84
CA SER A 148 7.55 0.08 8.72
C SER A 148 8.95 0.54 8.31
N GLU A 149 9.81 0.82 9.28
CA GLU A 149 11.20 1.20 9.00
C GLU A 149 11.99 0.05 8.37
N GLN A 150 11.81 -1.17 8.83
CA GLN A 150 12.42 -2.35 8.22
C GLN A 150 11.94 -2.57 6.78
N PHE A 151 10.66 -2.41 6.54
CA PHE A 151 10.09 -2.49 5.20
C PHE A 151 10.68 -1.41 4.27
N LYS A 152 10.75 -0.17 4.73
CA LYS A 152 11.34 0.95 3.96
C LYS A 152 12.80 0.68 3.60
N GLN A 153 13.61 0.17 4.54
CA GLN A 153 15.01 -0.14 4.30
C GLN A 153 15.17 -1.22 3.22
N LEU A 154 14.41 -2.31 3.31
CA LEU A 154 14.46 -3.36 2.30
C LEU A 154 13.94 -2.90 0.95
N LEU A 155 12.90 -2.09 0.92
CA LEU A 155 12.39 -1.49 -0.31
C LEU A 155 13.45 -0.58 -0.97
N GLN A 156 14.16 0.22 -0.19
CA GLN A 156 15.26 1.05 -0.70
C GLN A 156 16.38 0.21 -1.27
N GLN A 157 16.81 -0.84 -0.56
CA GLN A 157 17.84 -1.76 -1.04
C GLN A 157 17.42 -2.46 -2.35
N ALA A 158 16.16 -2.90 -2.44
CA ALA A 158 15.64 -3.51 -3.66
C ALA A 158 15.58 -2.51 -4.83
N THR A 159 15.27 -1.26 -4.54
CA THR A 159 15.26 -0.19 -5.55
C THR A 159 16.67 0.10 -6.07
N GLU A 160 17.65 0.17 -5.19
CA GLU A 160 19.06 0.34 -5.56
C GLU A 160 19.57 -0.86 -6.38
N ALA A 161 19.24 -2.08 -5.97
CA ALA A 161 19.59 -3.28 -6.70
C ALA A 161 18.95 -3.36 -8.09
N ALA A 162 17.73 -2.87 -8.24
CA ALA A 162 17.04 -2.84 -9.52
C ALA A 162 17.64 -1.83 -10.52
N ARG A 163 18.32 -0.81 -10.01
CA ARG A 163 19.01 0.22 -10.82
C ARG A 163 20.43 -0.14 -11.20
N ALA A 164 20.98 -1.15 -10.54
CA ALA A 164 22.36 -1.56 -10.74
C ALA A 164 22.60 -2.26 -12.10
#